data_849b5270e3f3d5b8da3a22021b588e9b
#
_entry.id   849b5270e3f3d5b8da3a22021b588e9b
#
_cell.length_a   1.000
_cell.length_b   1.000
_cell.length_c   1.000
_cell.angle_alpha   90.00
_cell.angle_beta   90.00
_cell.angle_gamma   90.00
#
_symmetry.space_group_name_H-M   'P 1'
#
loop_
_entity.id
_entity.type
_entity.pdbx_description
1 polymer ?
#
loop_
_entity_poly.entity_id
_entity_poly.type
_entity_poly.pdbx_seq_one_letter_code
_entity_poly.pdbx_strand_id
1 'polypeptide(L)'
;DALESVVKQCEAPVLVEGRPALPIKGRPQDAVELIICDAASKDESVDVIRRYEKYLSWWCSEPDGGQSAAFNKGFSHARGEWLTWLNADEIYAKGMLLAWANLVARKPKAEWITGNYINFDDKTKKITHVTWGPHTTIPFLTRNRFPNAVFGSTTFWKRSVYEKVGPIDESLNYGMDTEYWNRLTMAGYKPVRFNHYCWLFRDHDASKTVGKDTAESQARKRKEAIYQRQKTGYTFEHAFKNPWYDLWMLWRLLDGSLFVRFYWRRTLVGRSVVPFIPE
;
A
#
# COMPACT_ATOMS: atom_id res chain seq x y z
N ASP A 1 2.67 -5.11 15.66
CA ASP A 1 2.09 -3.84 15.21
C ASP A 1 1.21 -4.00 13.96
N ALA A 2 1.69 -4.69 12.86
CA ALA A 2 0.91 -4.84 11.63
C ALA A 2 -0.43 -5.54 11.87
N LEU A 3 -0.41 -6.76 12.42
CA LEU A 3 -1.60 -7.53 12.79
C LEU A 3 -2.54 -6.75 13.71
N GLU A 4 -1.97 -6.18 14.75
CA GLU A 4 -2.71 -5.40 15.73
C GLU A 4 -3.42 -4.21 15.08
N SER A 5 -2.78 -3.53 14.13
CA SER A 5 -3.38 -2.40 13.42
C SER A 5 -4.60 -2.76 12.59
N VAL A 6 -4.69 -3.99 12.11
CA VAL A 6 -5.87 -4.52 11.42
C VAL A 6 -6.93 -4.95 12.42
N VAL A 7 -6.54 -5.81 13.38
CA VAL A 7 -7.47 -6.42 14.35
C VAL A 7 -8.20 -5.36 15.18
N LYS A 8 -7.49 -4.37 15.70
CA LYS A 8 -8.10 -3.27 16.47
C LYS A 8 -9.13 -2.47 15.66
N GLN A 9 -8.89 -2.27 14.37
CA GLN A 9 -9.86 -1.59 13.51
C GLN A 9 -11.08 -2.45 13.18
N CYS A 10 -10.94 -3.79 13.22
CA CYS A 10 -12.06 -4.72 13.05
C CYS A 10 -12.89 -4.89 14.32
N GLU A 11 -12.29 -4.73 15.49
CA GLU A 11 -12.97 -4.88 16.80
C GLU A 11 -13.67 -3.58 17.27
N ALA A 12 -13.19 -2.43 16.82
CA ALA A 12 -13.70 -1.14 17.27
C ALA A 12 -15.14 -0.92 16.77
N PRO A 13 -16.09 -0.54 17.64
CA PRO A 13 -17.40 -0.08 17.21
C PRO A 13 -17.22 1.22 16.42
N VAL A 14 -17.53 1.18 15.15
CA VAL A 14 -17.26 2.30 14.28
C VAL A 14 -18.40 3.31 14.37
N LEU A 15 -18.16 4.41 15.09
CA LEU A 15 -18.99 5.61 15.05
C LEU A 15 -18.27 6.66 14.21
N VAL A 16 -18.83 7.06 13.09
CA VAL A 16 -18.43 8.25 12.34
C VAL A 16 -19.46 9.33 12.59
N GLU A 17 -19.03 10.42 13.21
CA GLU A 17 -19.89 11.60 13.49
C GLU A 17 -21.24 11.24 14.20
N GLY A 18 -21.20 10.28 15.13
CA GLY A 18 -22.40 9.87 15.87
C GLY A 18 -23.43 9.07 15.04
N ARG A 19 -23.10 8.70 13.82
CA ARG A 19 -23.94 7.80 13.01
C ARG A 19 -23.26 6.43 12.90
N PRO A 20 -24.04 5.33 13.02
CA PRO A 20 -23.49 4.01 12.74
C PRO A 20 -22.95 4.05 11.30
N ALA A 21 -21.69 3.69 11.14
CA ALA A 21 -21.16 3.42 9.80
C ALA A 21 -22.10 2.41 9.12
N LEU A 22 -22.25 2.53 7.81
CA LEU A 22 -23.07 1.62 7.02
C LEU A 22 -22.85 0.20 7.53
N PRO A 23 -23.92 -0.53 7.90
CA PRO A 23 -23.77 -1.87 8.40
C PRO A 23 -23.08 -2.68 7.30
N ILE A 24 -21.80 -2.96 7.49
CA ILE A 24 -21.18 -4.09 6.85
C ILE A 24 -22.01 -5.24 7.41
N LYS A 25 -22.85 -5.87 6.59
CA LYS A 25 -23.63 -7.03 6.98
C LYS A 25 -22.64 -8.11 7.40
N GLY A 26 -22.54 -8.35 8.71
CA GLY A 26 -21.56 -9.23 9.31
C GLY A 26 -20.78 -8.50 10.40
N ARG A 27 -20.05 -9.23 11.18
CA ARG A 27 -19.07 -8.65 12.11
C ARG A 27 -17.96 -8.00 11.30
N PRO A 28 -17.29 -6.94 11.77
CA PRO A 28 -16.14 -6.35 11.08
C PRO A 28 -15.08 -7.39 10.68
N GLN A 29 -14.88 -8.40 11.51
CA GLN A 29 -13.99 -9.54 11.23
C GLN A 29 -14.47 -10.44 10.08
N ASP A 30 -15.76 -10.43 9.73
CA ASP A 30 -16.30 -11.17 8.58
C ASP A 30 -16.12 -10.38 7.26
N ALA A 31 -15.83 -9.09 7.36
CA ALA A 31 -15.60 -8.21 6.21
C ALA A 31 -14.11 -8.13 5.81
N VAL A 32 -13.19 -8.51 6.70
CA VAL A 32 -11.75 -8.49 6.48
C VAL A 32 -11.20 -9.91 6.62
N GLU A 33 -10.67 -10.43 5.52
CA GLU A 33 -9.97 -11.70 5.48
C GLU A 33 -8.48 -11.45 5.74
N LEU A 34 -7.98 -11.93 6.87
CA LEU A 34 -6.58 -11.78 7.26
C LEU A 34 -5.82 -13.06 6.96
N ILE A 35 -4.85 -12.96 6.06
CA ILE A 35 -4.04 -14.07 5.56
C ILE A 35 -2.57 -13.74 5.80
N ILE A 36 -1.78 -14.70 6.33
CA ILE A 36 -0.37 -14.50 6.62
C ILE A 36 0.48 -15.58 5.94
N CYS A 37 1.52 -15.12 5.24
CA CYS A 37 2.59 -15.97 4.74
C CYS A 37 3.89 -15.57 5.44
N ASP A 38 4.42 -16.44 6.27
CA ASP A 38 5.71 -16.30 6.93
C ASP A 38 6.75 -17.18 6.23
N ALA A 39 7.92 -16.61 5.96
CA ALA A 39 9.01 -17.25 5.23
C ALA A 39 9.88 -18.16 6.12
N ALA A 40 9.29 -18.92 7.03
CA ALA A 40 9.94 -19.74 8.04
C ALA A 40 10.87 -18.92 8.97
N SER A 41 10.36 -17.83 9.49
CA SER A 41 11.05 -16.96 10.45
C SER A 41 11.60 -17.75 11.63
N LYS A 42 12.78 -17.35 12.13
CA LYS A 42 13.48 -18.02 13.25
C LYS A 42 13.40 -17.21 14.55
N ASP A 43 12.79 -16.06 14.49
CA ASP A 43 12.50 -15.18 15.62
C ASP A 43 11.09 -15.47 16.20
N GLU A 44 10.57 -14.54 16.98
CA GLU A 44 9.27 -14.64 17.65
C GLU A 44 8.06 -14.49 16.69
N SER A 45 8.28 -14.34 15.38
CA SER A 45 7.20 -14.05 14.41
C SER A 45 6.11 -15.11 14.41
N VAL A 46 6.47 -16.40 14.43
CA VAL A 46 5.49 -17.50 14.46
C VAL A 46 4.67 -17.49 15.75
N ASP A 47 5.27 -17.17 16.89
CA ASP A 47 4.56 -17.07 18.15
C ASP A 47 3.61 -15.89 18.20
N VAL A 48 3.99 -14.78 17.55
CA VAL A 48 3.06 -13.65 17.32
C VAL A 48 1.89 -14.09 16.46
N ILE A 49 2.12 -14.76 15.34
CA ILE A 49 1.07 -15.24 14.44
C ILE A 49 0.07 -16.13 15.21
N ARG A 50 0.56 -17.09 16.00
CA ARG A 50 -0.27 -17.98 16.81
C ARG A 50 -1.16 -17.24 17.81
N ARG A 51 -0.66 -16.15 18.43
CA ARG A 51 -1.49 -15.34 19.35
C ARG A 51 -2.68 -14.69 18.66
N TYR A 52 -2.56 -14.42 17.36
CA TYR A 52 -3.63 -13.83 16.54
C TYR A 52 -4.40 -14.85 15.69
N GLU A 53 -4.11 -16.14 15.81
CA GLU A 53 -4.67 -17.21 14.96
C GLU A 53 -6.19 -17.19 14.85
N LYS A 54 -6.90 -16.86 15.94
CA LYS A 54 -8.37 -16.75 15.96
C LYS A 54 -8.95 -15.67 15.02
N TYR A 55 -8.11 -14.75 14.54
CA TYR A 55 -8.48 -13.69 13.59
C TYR A 55 -8.06 -14.00 12.16
N LEU A 56 -7.25 -15.06 11.96
CA LEU A 56 -6.70 -15.40 10.67
C LEU A 56 -7.65 -16.32 9.91
N SER A 57 -7.89 -16.02 8.64
CA SER A 57 -8.62 -16.91 7.74
C SER A 57 -7.74 -18.06 7.27
N TRP A 58 -6.44 -17.80 7.15
CA TRP A 58 -5.42 -18.78 6.78
C TRP A 58 -4.01 -18.25 7.09
N TRP A 59 -3.09 -19.15 7.38
CA TRP A 59 -1.67 -18.80 7.50
C TRP A 59 -0.74 -19.99 7.24
N CYS A 60 0.51 -19.71 6.87
CA CYS A 60 1.59 -20.69 6.80
C CYS A 60 2.90 -20.08 7.30
N SER A 61 3.83 -20.96 7.69
CA SER A 61 5.23 -20.63 7.98
C SER A 61 6.10 -21.67 7.30
N GLU A 62 6.68 -21.32 6.15
CA GLU A 62 7.51 -22.19 5.34
C GLU A 62 8.44 -21.36 4.45
N PRO A 63 9.61 -21.89 4.04
CA PRO A 63 10.49 -21.18 3.11
C PRO A 63 9.76 -20.78 1.84
N ASP A 64 9.98 -19.56 1.36
CA ASP A 64 9.37 -19.03 0.16
C ASP A 64 10.40 -18.43 -0.82
N GLY A 65 9.91 -17.99 -1.99
CA GLY A 65 10.71 -17.34 -3.02
C GLY A 65 10.91 -15.82 -2.78
N GLY A 66 10.51 -15.30 -1.62
CA GLY A 66 10.57 -13.89 -1.26
C GLY A 66 9.19 -13.20 -1.26
N GLN A 67 9.17 -11.90 -1.02
CA GLN A 67 7.97 -11.12 -0.77
C GLN A 67 6.88 -11.27 -1.85
N SER A 68 7.26 -11.29 -3.13
CA SER A 68 6.31 -11.45 -4.24
C SER A 68 5.63 -12.83 -4.21
N ALA A 69 6.40 -13.90 -3.91
CA ALA A 69 5.87 -15.24 -3.78
C ALA A 69 4.93 -15.37 -2.58
N ALA A 70 5.29 -14.77 -1.44
CA ALA A 70 4.45 -14.72 -0.25
C ALA A 70 3.10 -14.02 -0.55
N PHE A 71 3.10 -12.89 -1.25
CA PHE A 71 1.87 -12.21 -1.65
C PHE A 71 1.02 -13.06 -2.60
N ASN A 72 1.61 -13.64 -3.64
CA ASN A 72 0.88 -14.50 -4.57
C ASN A 72 0.25 -15.71 -3.87
N LYS A 73 0.99 -16.33 -2.94
CA LYS A 73 0.47 -17.41 -2.10
C LYS A 73 -0.72 -16.92 -1.26
N GLY A 74 -0.60 -15.80 -0.57
CA GLY A 74 -1.69 -15.20 0.20
C GLY A 74 -2.92 -14.91 -0.67
N PHE A 75 -2.73 -14.31 -1.84
CA PHE A 75 -3.83 -14.01 -2.77
C PHE A 75 -4.52 -15.27 -3.33
N SER A 76 -3.80 -16.38 -3.48
CA SER A 76 -4.42 -17.65 -3.91
C SER A 76 -5.39 -18.22 -2.89
N HIS A 77 -5.24 -17.87 -1.61
CA HIS A 77 -6.15 -18.25 -0.53
C HIS A 77 -7.24 -17.21 -0.26
N ALA A 78 -7.12 -15.99 -0.83
CA ALA A 78 -8.06 -14.93 -0.62
C ALA A 78 -9.39 -15.17 -1.35
N ARG A 79 -10.51 -14.94 -0.65
CA ARG A 79 -11.89 -15.04 -1.16
C ARG A 79 -12.59 -13.70 -1.25
N GLY A 80 -12.02 -12.67 -0.60
CA GLY A 80 -12.55 -11.32 -0.59
C GLY A 80 -12.66 -10.70 -1.99
N GLU A 81 -13.60 -9.77 -2.17
CA GLU A 81 -13.76 -9.02 -3.43
C GLU A 81 -12.56 -8.11 -3.71
N TRP A 82 -11.93 -7.59 -2.67
CA TRP A 82 -10.80 -6.67 -2.74
C TRP A 82 -9.54 -7.30 -2.14
N LEU A 83 -8.42 -7.04 -2.78
CA LEU A 83 -7.10 -7.46 -2.35
C LEU A 83 -6.26 -6.25 -1.96
N THR A 84 -5.39 -6.45 -0.99
CA THR A 84 -4.34 -5.54 -0.57
C THR A 84 -3.25 -6.33 0.16
N TRP A 85 -2.11 -5.71 0.44
CA TRP A 85 -1.11 -6.28 1.33
C TRP A 85 -0.66 -5.27 2.38
N LEU A 86 -0.09 -5.77 3.44
CA LEU A 86 0.61 -5.01 4.46
C LEU A 86 1.86 -5.78 4.87
N ASN A 87 3.02 -5.13 4.84
CA ASN A 87 4.25 -5.76 5.31
C ASN A 87 4.24 -5.87 6.84
N ALA A 88 5.00 -6.83 7.39
CA ALA A 88 5.01 -7.11 8.82
C ALA A 88 5.54 -5.95 9.69
N ASP A 89 6.36 -5.07 9.11
CA ASP A 89 6.95 -3.89 9.75
C ASP A 89 6.12 -2.61 9.58
N GLU A 90 4.99 -2.67 8.90
CA GLU A 90 4.13 -1.54 8.56
C GLU A 90 2.82 -1.53 9.37
N ILE A 91 2.11 -0.41 9.36
CA ILE A 91 0.89 -0.21 10.16
C ILE A 91 -0.17 0.46 9.30
N TYR A 92 -1.41 -0.04 9.32
CA TYR A 92 -2.53 0.72 8.80
C TYR A 92 -2.94 1.84 9.75
N ALA A 93 -3.13 3.03 9.20
CA ALA A 93 -3.51 4.21 9.98
C ALA A 93 -4.91 4.03 10.62
N LYS A 94 -5.09 4.61 11.81
CA LYS A 94 -6.34 4.59 12.57
C LYS A 94 -7.53 5.03 11.71
N GLY A 95 -8.59 4.23 11.71
CA GLY A 95 -9.84 4.50 10.98
C GLY A 95 -9.76 4.29 9.46
N MET A 96 -8.63 3.80 8.94
CA MET A 96 -8.43 3.63 7.49
C MET A 96 -9.43 2.64 6.89
N LEU A 97 -9.63 1.47 7.51
CA LEU A 97 -10.51 0.42 6.98
C LEU A 97 -11.95 0.93 6.81
N LEU A 98 -12.45 1.71 7.79
CA LEU A 98 -13.77 2.30 7.69
C LEU A 98 -13.85 3.36 6.60
N ALA A 99 -12.88 4.27 6.56
CA ALA A 99 -12.85 5.31 5.55
C ALA A 99 -12.78 4.72 4.14
N TRP A 100 -12.04 3.60 3.98
CA TRP A 100 -11.97 2.83 2.74
C TRP A 100 -13.34 2.19 2.39
N ALA A 101 -13.99 1.52 3.33
CA ALA A 101 -15.31 0.92 3.11
C ALA A 101 -16.35 1.97 2.68
N ASN A 102 -16.34 3.15 3.30
CA ASN A 102 -17.17 4.28 2.91
C ASN A 102 -16.84 4.79 1.50
N LEU A 103 -15.57 4.78 1.08
CA LEU A 103 -15.20 5.13 -0.28
C LEU A 103 -15.75 4.11 -1.29
N VAL A 104 -15.57 2.82 -1.03
CA VAL A 104 -16.08 1.75 -1.91
C VAL A 104 -17.59 1.84 -2.07
N ALA A 105 -18.33 2.06 -1.00
CA ALA A 105 -19.78 2.24 -1.05
C ALA A 105 -20.19 3.43 -1.93
N ARG A 106 -19.44 4.53 -1.91
CA ARG A 106 -19.68 5.72 -2.75
C ARG A 106 -19.16 5.59 -4.18
N LYS A 107 -18.24 4.66 -4.42
CA LYS A 107 -17.60 4.45 -5.72
C LYS A 107 -17.69 2.97 -6.16
N PRO A 108 -18.91 2.40 -6.32
CA PRO A 108 -19.12 0.96 -6.56
C PRO A 108 -18.46 0.45 -7.85
N LYS A 109 -18.20 1.36 -8.80
CA LYS A 109 -17.50 1.04 -10.06
C LYS A 109 -15.97 1.09 -9.94
N ALA A 110 -15.41 1.43 -8.77
CA ALA A 110 -13.97 1.40 -8.55
C ALA A 110 -13.48 -0.05 -8.65
N GLU A 111 -12.33 -0.23 -9.30
CA GLU A 111 -11.67 -1.53 -9.43
C GLU A 111 -10.24 -1.49 -8.88
N TRP A 112 -9.68 -0.28 -8.74
CA TRP A 112 -8.37 0.00 -8.23
C TRP A 112 -8.39 1.31 -7.44
N ILE A 113 -7.94 1.30 -6.19
CA ILE A 113 -7.95 2.45 -5.26
C ILE A 113 -6.54 2.62 -4.71
N THR A 114 -6.07 3.85 -4.55
CA THR A 114 -4.78 4.15 -3.92
C THR A 114 -4.88 5.39 -3.03
N GLY A 115 -4.27 5.30 -1.85
CA GLY A 115 -4.29 6.33 -0.82
C GLY A 115 -2.96 7.06 -0.65
N ASN A 116 -2.78 7.64 0.53
CA ASN A 116 -1.61 8.40 0.94
C ASN A 116 -0.92 7.70 2.13
N TYR A 117 0.31 8.10 2.45
CA TYR A 117 1.03 7.49 3.56
C TYR A 117 1.90 8.50 4.33
N ILE A 118 2.27 8.09 5.52
CA ILE A 118 3.14 8.82 6.44
C ILE A 118 4.36 7.93 6.72
N ASN A 119 5.57 8.50 6.59
CA ASN A 119 6.78 7.89 7.10
C ASN A 119 7.03 8.35 8.53
N PHE A 120 7.52 7.45 9.36
CA PHE A 120 7.97 7.77 10.72
C PHE A 120 9.22 7.01 11.10
N ASP A 121 10.08 7.64 11.87
CA ASP A 121 11.27 7.03 12.45
C ASP A 121 10.88 6.10 13.60
N ASP A 122 11.30 4.83 13.52
CA ASP A 122 10.90 3.81 14.50
C ASP A 122 11.41 4.10 15.92
N LYS A 123 12.60 4.69 16.07
CA LYS A 123 13.21 4.95 17.37
C LYS A 123 12.57 6.13 18.09
N THR A 124 12.34 7.21 17.35
CA THR A 124 11.80 8.46 17.92
C THR A 124 10.28 8.57 17.83
N LYS A 125 9.63 7.71 17.04
CA LYS A 125 8.19 7.77 16.71
C LYS A 125 7.77 9.12 16.12
N LYS A 126 8.71 9.86 15.51
CA LYS A 126 8.43 11.13 14.85
C LYS A 126 8.17 10.94 13.36
N ILE A 127 7.22 11.68 12.84
CA ILE A 127 6.92 11.72 11.41
C ILE A 127 8.09 12.38 10.68
N THR A 128 8.69 11.65 9.74
CA THR A 128 9.82 12.08 8.92
C THR A 128 9.35 12.64 7.57
N HIS A 129 8.31 12.05 7.01
CA HIS A 129 7.78 12.46 5.72
C HIS A 129 6.28 12.20 5.61
N VAL A 130 5.61 12.99 4.77
CA VAL A 130 4.22 12.76 4.38
C VAL A 130 4.10 12.74 2.87
N THR A 131 3.39 11.77 2.36
CA THR A 131 3.11 11.65 0.93
C THR A 131 1.62 11.81 0.70
N TRP A 132 1.28 12.78 -0.13
CA TRP A 132 -0.08 13.09 -0.56
C TRP A 132 -0.12 13.16 -2.07
N GLY A 133 -0.80 12.22 -2.69
CA GLY A 133 -0.98 12.16 -4.14
C GLY A 133 -1.99 13.20 -4.64
N PRO A 134 -2.21 13.28 -5.96
CA PRO A 134 -3.24 14.14 -6.53
C PRO A 134 -4.64 13.76 -6.03
N HIS A 135 -5.53 14.73 -5.88
CA HIS A 135 -6.90 14.49 -5.42
C HIS A 135 -7.75 13.75 -6.46
N THR A 136 -7.44 13.96 -7.72
CA THR A 136 -8.17 13.36 -8.83
C THR A 136 -7.28 12.39 -9.59
N THR A 137 -7.90 11.37 -10.20
CA THR A 137 -7.21 10.49 -11.13
C THR A 137 -6.80 11.30 -12.36
N ILE A 138 -5.51 11.35 -12.64
CA ILE A 138 -5.01 12.07 -13.80
C ILE A 138 -5.44 11.34 -15.08
N PRO A 139 -6.11 12.00 -16.02
CA PRO A 139 -6.55 11.37 -17.28
C PRO A 139 -5.38 10.77 -18.09
N PHE A 140 -4.16 11.19 -17.79
CA PHE A 140 -2.93 10.86 -18.52
C PHE A 140 -2.14 9.66 -17.96
N LEU A 141 -2.55 9.04 -16.83
CA LEU A 141 -1.92 7.83 -16.31
C LEU A 141 -2.01 6.62 -17.26
N THR A 142 -2.67 6.78 -18.40
CA THR A 142 -2.99 5.71 -19.33
C THR A 142 -1.87 5.32 -20.29
N ARG A 143 -0.68 5.89 -20.21
CA ARG A 143 0.44 5.54 -21.11
C ARG A 143 1.80 5.68 -20.45
N ASN A 144 2.16 4.83 -19.50
CA ASN A 144 3.57 4.58 -19.08
C ASN A 144 4.50 5.80 -18.96
N ARG A 145 3.98 7.02 -18.74
CA ARG A 145 4.74 8.26 -18.86
C ARG A 145 4.77 9.12 -17.61
N PHE A 146 4.14 8.69 -16.50
CA PHE A 146 4.05 9.50 -15.28
C PHE A 146 4.66 8.80 -14.07
N PRO A 147 5.25 9.59 -13.16
CA PRO A 147 5.65 9.04 -11.87
C PRO A 147 4.42 8.42 -11.21
N ASN A 148 4.59 7.17 -10.84
CA ASN A 148 3.51 6.41 -10.25
C ASN A 148 3.14 7.04 -8.91
N ALA A 149 1.97 7.65 -8.82
CA ALA A 149 1.41 8.17 -7.58
C ALA A 149 0.66 7.05 -6.80
N VAL A 150 0.99 5.81 -7.09
CA VAL A 150 0.46 4.60 -6.46
C VAL A 150 1.55 4.04 -5.55
N PHE A 151 1.20 3.78 -4.31
CA PHE A 151 2.17 3.39 -3.29
C PHE A 151 1.73 2.07 -2.66
N GLY A 152 2.64 1.11 -2.53
CA GLY A 152 2.51 -0.22 -1.97
C GLY A 152 1.26 -0.49 -1.12
N SER A 153 1.41 -0.55 0.19
CA SER A 153 0.33 -0.88 1.14
C SER A 153 -0.82 0.16 1.26
N THR A 154 -0.81 1.24 0.44
CA THR A 154 -1.97 2.15 0.32
C THR A 154 -2.98 1.72 -0.73
N THR A 155 -2.69 0.63 -1.43
CA THR A 155 -3.36 0.28 -2.68
C THR A 155 -4.24 -0.95 -2.50
N PHE A 156 -5.44 -0.86 -3.06
CA PHE A 156 -6.47 -1.88 -3.04
C PHE A 156 -6.97 -2.11 -4.47
N TRP A 157 -7.17 -3.35 -4.86
CA TRP A 157 -7.70 -3.68 -6.18
C TRP A 157 -8.64 -4.88 -6.08
N LYS A 158 -9.59 -4.98 -7.01
CA LYS A 158 -10.52 -6.11 -7.03
C LYS A 158 -9.78 -7.41 -7.35
N ARG A 159 -10.21 -8.51 -6.73
CA ARG A 159 -9.70 -9.86 -7.04
C ARG A 159 -9.87 -10.20 -8.52
N SER A 160 -10.96 -9.80 -9.15
CA SER A 160 -11.17 -9.96 -10.60
C SER A 160 -10.12 -9.25 -11.46
N VAL A 161 -9.55 -8.13 -10.98
CA VAL A 161 -8.43 -7.44 -11.64
C VAL A 161 -7.16 -8.28 -11.53
N TYR A 162 -6.87 -8.84 -10.35
CA TYR A 162 -5.75 -9.75 -10.14
C TYR A 162 -5.85 -10.99 -11.04
N GLU A 163 -7.01 -11.62 -11.09
CA GLU A 163 -7.27 -12.80 -11.92
C GLU A 163 -7.04 -12.50 -13.41
N LYS A 164 -7.39 -11.30 -13.87
CA LYS A 164 -7.23 -10.88 -15.27
C LYS A 164 -5.81 -10.45 -15.62
N VAL A 165 -5.15 -9.70 -14.74
CA VAL A 165 -3.80 -9.13 -14.99
C VAL A 165 -2.69 -10.15 -14.66
N GLY A 166 -3.02 -11.12 -13.83
CA GLY A 166 -2.10 -12.17 -13.37
C GLY A 166 -1.34 -11.79 -12.09
N PRO A 167 -0.54 -12.73 -11.57
CA PRO A 167 0.16 -12.59 -10.30
C PRO A 167 1.27 -11.53 -10.35
N ILE A 168 1.74 -11.13 -9.17
CA ILE A 168 2.93 -10.31 -9.00
C ILE A 168 4.14 -11.07 -9.53
N ASP A 169 5.07 -10.38 -10.18
CA ASP A 169 6.27 -10.98 -10.75
C ASP A 169 7.27 -11.38 -9.65
N GLU A 170 7.41 -12.68 -9.43
CA GLU A 170 8.25 -13.26 -8.39
C GLU A 170 9.76 -13.13 -8.68
N SER A 171 10.14 -12.81 -9.92
CA SER A 171 11.53 -12.56 -10.28
C SER A 171 12.06 -11.22 -9.73
N LEU A 172 11.15 -10.33 -9.32
CA LEU A 172 11.46 -9.00 -8.81
C LEU A 172 11.55 -9.00 -7.28
N ASN A 173 12.66 -8.49 -6.79
CA ASN A 173 12.87 -8.23 -5.36
C ASN A 173 12.66 -6.75 -5.00
N TYR A 174 12.89 -5.85 -5.96
CA TYR A 174 12.66 -4.41 -5.84
C TYR A 174 11.67 -3.97 -6.91
N GLY A 175 10.81 -3.01 -6.57
CA GLY A 175 9.88 -2.41 -7.52
C GLY A 175 8.83 -3.37 -8.13
N MET A 176 8.56 -4.51 -7.49
CA MET A 176 7.50 -5.44 -7.87
C MET A 176 6.12 -4.78 -7.88
N ASP A 177 5.89 -3.86 -6.95
CA ASP A 177 4.71 -3.02 -6.84
C ASP A 177 4.58 -2.10 -8.06
N THR A 178 5.65 -1.41 -8.42
CA THR A 178 5.69 -0.52 -9.58
C THR A 178 5.44 -1.30 -10.89
N GLU A 179 6.02 -2.49 -11.03
CA GLU A 179 5.76 -3.37 -12.17
C GLU A 179 4.28 -3.75 -12.23
N TYR A 180 3.71 -4.13 -11.09
CA TYR A 180 2.31 -4.54 -11.03
C TYR A 180 1.36 -3.39 -11.37
N TRP A 181 1.59 -2.20 -10.82
CA TRP A 181 0.79 -1.00 -11.14
C TRP A 181 0.91 -0.60 -12.60
N ASN A 182 2.05 -0.79 -13.22
CA ASN A 182 2.22 -0.56 -14.66
C ASN A 182 1.38 -1.53 -15.47
N ARG A 183 1.34 -2.82 -15.12
CA ARG A 183 0.47 -3.80 -15.79
C ARG A 183 -1.01 -3.45 -15.65
N LEU A 184 -1.46 -3.02 -14.47
CA LEU A 184 -2.83 -2.54 -14.29
C LEU A 184 -3.13 -1.36 -15.24
N THR A 185 -2.22 -0.40 -15.32
CA THR A 185 -2.36 0.75 -16.21
C THR A 185 -2.39 0.33 -17.69
N MET A 186 -1.53 -0.59 -18.10
CA MET A 186 -1.50 -1.14 -19.46
C MET A 186 -2.77 -1.92 -19.81
N ALA A 187 -3.37 -2.59 -18.85
CA ALA A 187 -4.66 -3.26 -18.99
C ALA A 187 -5.87 -2.29 -19.00
N GLY A 188 -5.62 -0.98 -18.90
CA GLY A 188 -6.64 0.07 -18.97
C GLY A 188 -7.29 0.46 -17.64
N TYR A 189 -6.85 -0.13 -16.52
CA TYR A 189 -7.37 0.24 -15.21
C TYR A 189 -6.84 1.61 -14.77
N LYS A 190 -7.66 2.36 -14.04
CA LYS A 190 -7.33 3.70 -13.52
C LYS A 190 -7.54 3.73 -12.01
N PRO A 191 -6.53 4.16 -11.22
CA PRO A 191 -6.69 4.22 -9.78
C PRO A 191 -7.68 5.33 -9.39
N VAL A 192 -8.64 5.00 -8.54
CA VAL A 192 -9.45 5.98 -7.82
C VAL A 192 -8.64 6.50 -6.64
N ARG A 193 -8.57 7.82 -6.49
CA ARG A 193 -7.85 8.43 -5.37
C ARG A 193 -8.64 8.34 -4.07
N PHE A 194 -7.97 7.83 -3.05
CA PHE A 194 -8.44 7.82 -1.67
C PHE A 194 -7.67 8.89 -0.89
N ASN A 195 -8.30 10.04 -0.71
CA ASN A 195 -7.69 11.19 -0.05
C ASN A 195 -7.63 11.00 1.48
N HIS A 196 -6.98 9.94 1.90
CA HIS A 196 -6.80 9.55 3.30
C HIS A 196 -5.38 9.00 3.51
N TYR A 197 -4.83 9.17 4.72
CA TYR A 197 -3.63 8.44 5.11
C TYR A 197 -4.01 7.01 5.44
N CYS A 198 -3.49 6.08 4.67
CA CYS A 198 -3.82 4.66 4.81
C CYS A 198 -2.74 3.89 5.55
N TRP A 199 -1.51 4.29 5.35
CA TRP A 199 -0.34 3.51 5.66
C TRP A 199 0.69 4.34 6.40
N LEU A 200 1.22 3.79 7.51
CA LEU A 200 2.33 4.32 8.27
C LEU A 200 3.56 3.47 7.93
N PHE A 201 4.43 4.04 7.11
CA PHE A 201 5.69 3.42 6.69
C PHE A 201 6.74 3.65 7.77
N ARG A 202 7.30 2.56 8.28
CA ARG A 202 8.30 2.56 9.34
C ARG A 202 9.70 2.69 8.76
N ASP A 203 10.40 3.77 9.07
CA ASP A 203 11.81 3.95 8.74
C ASP A 203 12.67 3.30 9.83
N HIS A 204 13.38 2.22 9.50
CA HIS A 204 14.31 1.52 10.40
C HIS A 204 15.52 0.96 9.63
N ASP A 205 16.60 0.64 10.37
CA ASP A 205 17.89 0.27 9.77
C ASP A 205 17.84 -1.00 8.90
N ALA A 206 16.93 -1.94 9.21
CA ALA A 206 16.71 -3.16 8.45
C ALA A 206 15.72 -2.99 7.27
N SER A 207 15.14 -1.80 7.08
CA SER A 207 14.21 -1.55 5.98
C SER A 207 14.90 -1.71 4.63
N LYS A 208 14.28 -2.49 3.75
CA LYS A 208 14.75 -2.76 2.39
C LYS A 208 14.85 -1.49 1.53
N THR A 209 14.02 -0.50 1.82
CA THR A 209 13.93 0.76 1.06
C THR A 209 14.83 1.85 1.64
N VAL A 210 14.95 1.93 2.97
CA VAL A 210 15.65 3.00 3.71
C VAL A 210 17.03 2.56 4.19
N GLY A 211 17.25 1.23 4.35
CA GLY A 211 18.51 0.66 4.81
C GLY A 211 19.68 0.97 3.88
N LYS A 212 20.91 0.77 4.36
CA LYS A 212 22.12 1.05 3.57
C LYS A 212 22.18 0.16 2.35
N ASP A 213 22.24 0.78 1.18
CA ASP A 213 22.45 0.10 -0.09
C ASP A 213 23.85 -0.52 -0.14
N THR A 214 23.91 -1.83 -0.35
CA THR A 214 25.15 -2.53 -0.72
C THR A 214 25.37 -2.44 -2.22
N ALA A 215 26.61 -2.66 -2.69
CA ALA A 215 26.92 -2.72 -4.11
C ALA A 215 26.07 -3.79 -4.84
N GLU A 216 25.82 -4.92 -4.17
CA GLU A 216 24.98 -6.00 -4.68
C GLU A 216 23.51 -5.58 -4.81
N SER A 217 22.94 -4.93 -3.78
CA SER A 217 21.55 -4.43 -3.83
C SER A 217 21.37 -3.39 -4.93
N GLN A 218 22.34 -2.50 -5.11
CA GLN A 218 22.33 -1.51 -6.19
C GLN A 218 22.40 -2.16 -7.58
N ALA A 219 23.29 -3.16 -7.76
CA ALA A 219 23.39 -3.90 -9.01
C ALA A 219 22.07 -4.63 -9.34
N ARG A 220 21.46 -5.25 -8.34
CA ARG A 220 20.15 -5.92 -8.48
C ARG A 220 19.05 -4.92 -8.84
N LYS A 221 18.94 -3.80 -8.12
CA LYS A 221 17.99 -2.71 -8.43
C LYS A 221 18.12 -2.24 -9.88
N ARG A 222 19.36 -2.04 -10.37
CA ARG A 222 19.62 -1.65 -11.78
C ARG A 222 19.15 -2.71 -12.78
N LYS A 223 19.47 -3.99 -12.51
CA LYS A 223 19.06 -5.11 -13.38
C LYS A 223 17.53 -5.22 -13.45
N GLU A 224 16.87 -5.14 -12.32
CA GLU A 224 15.41 -5.20 -12.24
C GLU A 224 14.75 -3.97 -12.91
N ALA A 225 15.32 -2.78 -12.78
CA ALA A 225 14.84 -1.58 -13.47
C ALA A 225 14.93 -1.71 -15.01
N ILE A 226 16.02 -2.32 -15.52
CA ILE A 226 16.16 -2.60 -16.96
C ILE A 226 15.08 -3.59 -17.41
N TYR A 227 14.90 -4.67 -16.66
CA TYR A 227 13.87 -5.68 -16.94
C TYR A 227 12.45 -5.08 -16.96
N GLN A 228 12.11 -4.28 -15.95
CA GLN A 228 10.81 -3.59 -15.89
C GLN A 228 10.61 -2.66 -17.09
N ARG A 229 11.66 -1.93 -17.50
CA ARG A 229 11.60 -1.07 -18.68
C ARG A 229 11.34 -1.85 -19.95
N GLN A 230 11.99 -2.99 -20.11
CA GLN A 230 11.77 -3.86 -21.28
C GLN A 230 10.35 -4.41 -21.31
N LYS A 231 9.83 -4.80 -20.15
CA LYS A 231 8.51 -5.42 -19.98
C LYS A 231 7.36 -4.41 -20.11
N THR A 232 7.50 -3.22 -19.52
CA THR A 232 6.40 -2.24 -19.40
C THR A 232 6.67 -0.92 -20.13
N GLY A 233 7.87 -0.73 -20.69
CA GLY A 233 8.29 0.54 -21.32
C GLY A 233 8.52 1.69 -20.32
N TYR A 234 8.49 1.43 -19.01
CA TYR A 234 8.57 2.44 -17.96
C TYR A 234 9.60 2.10 -16.88
N THR A 235 10.30 3.12 -16.35
CA THR A 235 11.06 3.05 -15.11
C THR A 235 10.87 4.33 -14.31
N PHE A 236 11.00 4.21 -12.99
CA PHE A 236 10.90 5.35 -12.06
C PHE A 236 11.90 6.49 -12.39
N GLU A 237 13.11 6.15 -12.84
CA GLU A 237 14.13 7.13 -13.23
C GLU A 237 13.71 8.02 -14.41
N HIS A 238 12.90 7.51 -15.33
CA HIS A 238 12.40 8.27 -16.48
C HIS A 238 11.32 9.27 -16.08
N ALA A 239 10.68 9.10 -14.94
CA ALA A 239 9.65 9.99 -14.45
C ALA A 239 10.17 11.42 -14.22
N PHE A 240 11.34 11.55 -13.61
CA PHE A 240 11.91 12.85 -13.22
C PHE A 240 12.58 13.61 -14.38
N LYS A 241 12.94 12.93 -15.47
CA LYS A 241 13.58 13.54 -16.67
C LYS A 241 12.60 13.76 -17.83
N ASN A 242 11.29 13.59 -17.57
CA ASN A 242 10.28 13.63 -18.61
C ASN A 242 9.52 14.96 -18.55
N PRO A 243 9.30 15.68 -19.67
CA PRO A 243 8.50 16.90 -19.70
C PRO A 243 7.07 16.72 -19.17
N TRP A 244 6.59 15.49 -19.11
CA TRP A 244 5.32 15.14 -18.47
C TRP A 244 5.33 15.30 -16.94
N TYR A 245 6.50 15.32 -16.29
CA TYR A 245 6.61 15.60 -14.87
C TYR A 245 6.13 17.01 -14.54
N ASP A 246 6.50 17.99 -15.37
CA ASP A 246 6.09 19.38 -15.19
C ASP A 246 4.57 19.53 -15.36
N LEU A 247 3.97 18.82 -16.33
CA LEU A 247 2.52 18.78 -16.50
C LEU A 247 1.83 18.10 -15.31
N TRP A 248 2.43 17.05 -14.73
CA TRP A 248 1.91 16.43 -13.51
C TRP A 248 2.00 17.37 -12.31
N MET A 249 3.10 18.11 -12.16
CA MET A 249 3.24 19.11 -11.11
C MET A 249 2.24 20.26 -11.30
N LEU A 250 2.05 20.73 -12.53
CA LEU A 250 1.04 21.72 -12.86
C LEU A 250 -0.38 21.22 -12.53
N TRP A 251 -0.69 19.97 -12.87
CA TRP A 251 -1.97 19.37 -12.52
C TRP A 251 -2.19 19.35 -11.01
N ARG A 252 -1.18 18.97 -10.23
CA ARG A 252 -1.25 18.98 -8.77
C ARG A 252 -1.43 20.37 -8.17
N LEU A 253 -0.92 21.38 -8.84
CA LEU A 253 -1.17 22.78 -8.50
C LEU A 253 -2.64 23.14 -8.74
N LEU A 254 -3.18 22.78 -9.89
CA LEU A 254 -4.55 23.07 -10.30
C LEU A 254 -5.60 22.31 -9.46
N ASP A 255 -5.36 21.05 -9.11
CA ASP A 255 -6.26 20.26 -8.26
C ASP A 255 -6.10 20.52 -6.76
N GLY A 256 -5.16 21.40 -6.39
CA GLY A 256 -4.91 21.79 -5.00
C GLY A 256 -4.11 20.79 -4.16
N SER A 257 -3.83 19.58 -4.67
CA SER A 257 -3.16 18.52 -3.90
C SER A 257 -1.73 18.89 -3.50
N LEU A 258 -1.07 19.77 -4.26
CA LEU A 258 0.26 20.25 -3.93
C LEU A 258 0.24 21.11 -2.65
N PHE A 259 -0.76 21.99 -2.50
CA PHE A 259 -0.93 22.82 -1.31
C PHE A 259 -1.27 21.95 -0.08
N VAL A 260 -2.15 20.98 -0.22
CA VAL A 260 -2.49 20.02 0.84
C VAL A 260 -1.24 19.27 1.29
N ARG A 261 -0.38 18.81 0.36
CA ARG A 261 0.90 18.18 0.70
C ARG A 261 1.81 19.11 1.50
N PHE A 262 1.97 20.39 1.07
CA PHE A 262 2.80 21.36 1.78
C PHE A 262 2.23 21.66 3.17
N TYR A 263 0.92 21.84 3.30
CA TYR A 263 0.24 22.04 4.58
C TYR A 263 0.55 20.87 5.54
N TRP A 264 0.30 19.62 5.13
CA TRP A 264 0.55 18.44 5.96
C TRP A 264 2.01 18.25 6.29
N ARG A 265 2.91 18.48 5.32
CA ARG A 265 4.35 18.44 5.59
C ARG A 265 4.76 19.43 6.69
N ARG A 266 4.28 20.66 6.62
CA ARG A 266 4.58 21.69 7.61
C ARG A 266 3.96 21.41 8.98
N THR A 267 2.78 20.81 9.03
CA THR A 267 2.03 20.59 10.26
C THR A 267 2.34 19.29 10.95
N LEU A 268 2.74 18.24 10.22
CA LEU A 268 2.93 16.89 10.76
C LEU A 268 4.39 16.48 10.92
N VAL A 269 5.28 16.87 10.01
CA VAL A 269 6.70 16.45 10.09
C VAL A 269 7.32 16.93 11.41
N GLY A 270 8.01 16.01 12.09
CA GLY A 270 8.58 16.22 13.41
C GLY A 270 7.63 15.97 14.59
N ARG A 271 6.32 15.81 14.34
CA ARG A 271 5.34 15.43 15.38
C ARG A 271 5.31 13.92 15.60
N SER A 272 4.71 13.51 16.71
CA SER A 272 4.51 12.08 17.02
C SER A 272 3.54 11.42 16.02
N VAL A 273 3.86 10.19 15.60
CA VAL A 273 2.97 9.36 14.79
C VAL A 273 1.88 8.66 15.62
N VAL A 274 2.04 8.59 16.94
CA VAL A 274 1.14 7.85 17.84
C VAL A 274 -0.35 8.14 17.61
N PRO A 275 -0.81 9.37 17.38
CA PRO A 275 -2.23 9.66 17.12
C PRO A 275 -2.81 8.95 15.88
N PHE A 276 -1.95 8.48 14.96
CA PHE A 276 -2.36 7.77 13.74
C PHE A 276 -2.35 6.24 13.91
N ILE A 277 -1.80 5.74 15.02
CA ILE A 277 -1.78 4.30 15.33
C ILE A 277 -3.13 3.91 15.95
N PRO A 278 -3.75 2.79 15.55
CA PRO A 278 -4.96 2.28 16.21
C PRO A 278 -4.70 1.97 17.69
N GLU A 279 -5.61 2.40 18.54
CA GLU A 279 -5.57 2.13 20.00
C GLU A 279 -5.96 0.72 20.31
#